data_50936b87101efb548bf3213230cc0187
#
_entry.id   50936b87101efb548bf3213230cc0187
#
_cell.length_a   1.000
_cell.length_b   1.000
_cell.length_c   1.000
_cell.angle_alpha   90.00
_cell.angle_beta   90.00
_cell.angle_gamma   90.00
#
_symmetry.space_group_name_H-M   'P 1'
#
loop_
_entity.id
_entity.type
_entity.pdbx_description
1 polymer ?
#
loop_
_entity_poly.entity_id
_entity_poly.type
_entity_poly.pdbx_seq_one_letter_code
_entity_poly.pdbx_strand_id
1 'polypeptide(L)'
;MGVEQKLGNMGVVTTTLEEVINWSRNNAMWPMLFGLACCAIEMMSAQASHYDMSRFGMELMRASPRQSDLMIVAGRVTRKMAPVLRRLYDQMPDPKWVISMGDCASCGGVFNNYAVVQGVDEVVPVDVYVAGCPPRPEALIHGIITLYEKVRGEKIAHWK
;
A
#
# COMPACT_ATOMS: atom_id res chain seq x y z
N MET A 1 -1.57 28.95 27.59
CA MET A 1 -0.94 29.28 26.30
C MET A 1 0.38 28.54 26.27
N GLY A 2 0.45 27.47 25.48
CA GLY A 2 1.62 26.61 25.40
C GLY A 2 2.78 27.25 24.61
N VAL A 3 3.97 26.73 24.79
CA VAL A 3 5.20 27.16 24.10
C VAL A 3 5.02 27.11 22.59
N GLU A 4 4.24 26.13 22.08
CA GLU A 4 3.89 25.95 20.67
C GLU A 4 3.20 27.18 20.05
N GLN A 5 2.27 27.80 20.78
CA GLN A 5 1.55 28.99 20.31
C GLN A 5 2.44 30.24 20.24
N LYS A 6 3.46 30.33 21.10
CA LYS A 6 4.46 31.41 21.04
C LYS A 6 5.45 31.23 19.90
N LEU A 7 5.85 30.00 19.60
CA LEU A 7 6.76 29.67 18.50
C LEU A 7 6.11 29.88 17.13
N GLY A 8 4.81 29.52 16.98
CA GLY A 8 4.06 29.78 15.74
C GLY A 8 3.98 31.29 15.39
N ASN A 9 3.88 32.19 16.37
CA ASN A 9 3.89 33.63 16.13
C ASN A 9 5.28 34.18 15.68
N MET A 10 6.35 33.43 15.89
CA MET A 10 7.70 33.77 15.42
C MET A 10 8.06 33.16 14.07
N GLY A 11 7.10 32.54 13.35
CA GLY A 11 7.34 31.91 12.07
C GLY A 11 8.14 30.60 12.17
N VAL A 12 8.25 30.01 13.35
CA VAL A 12 8.93 28.73 13.59
C VAL A 12 7.89 27.61 13.59
N VAL A 13 8.07 26.64 12.71
CA VAL A 13 7.25 25.41 12.66
C VAL A 13 7.92 24.36 13.56
N THR A 14 7.22 23.95 14.62
CA THR A 14 7.65 22.83 15.46
C THR A 14 6.91 21.57 15.04
N THR A 15 7.65 20.55 14.66
CA THR A 15 7.12 19.23 14.33
C THR A 15 7.66 18.19 15.30
N THR A 16 6.86 17.18 15.58
CA THR A 16 7.34 16.05 16.36
C THR A 16 8.21 15.13 15.50
N LEU A 17 9.13 14.39 16.11
CA LEU A 17 9.96 13.40 15.39
C LEU A 17 9.10 12.36 14.65
N GLU A 18 7.97 11.96 15.24
CA GLU A 18 7.01 11.04 14.63
C GLU A 18 6.42 11.61 13.33
N GLU A 19 6.03 12.87 13.33
CA GLU A 19 5.49 13.53 12.12
C GLU A 19 6.53 13.59 11.00
N VAL A 20 7.79 13.90 11.32
CA VAL A 20 8.88 13.93 10.33
C VAL A 20 9.13 12.55 9.74
N ILE A 21 9.17 11.50 10.56
CA ILE A 21 9.37 10.12 10.09
C ILE A 21 8.19 9.66 9.24
N ASN A 22 6.96 9.88 9.66
CA ASN A 22 5.77 9.51 8.91
C ASN A 22 5.66 10.28 7.58
N TRP A 23 5.99 11.57 7.60
CA TRP A 23 6.07 12.36 6.38
C TRP A 23 7.13 11.82 5.40
N SER A 24 8.32 11.49 5.89
CA SER A 24 9.38 10.92 5.07
C SER A 24 8.97 9.60 4.43
N ARG A 25 8.31 8.72 5.19
CA ARG A 25 7.84 7.42 4.70
C ARG A 25 6.74 7.56 3.65
N ASN A 26 5.79 8.45 3.86
CA ASN A 26 4.73 8.70 2.88
C ASN A 26 5.29 9.19 1.54
N ASN A 27 6.39 9.96 1.56
CA ASN A 27 6.98 10.50 0.34
C ASN A 27 8.04 9.58 -0.32
N ALA A 28 8.35 8.44 0.28
CA ALA A 28 9.37 7.50 -0.21
C ALA A 28 8.94 6.03 -0.02
N MET A 29 7.68 5.72 -0.28
CA MET A 29 7.14 4.37 -0.16
C MET A 29 7.38 3.61 -1.46
N TRP A 30 8.07 2.48 -1.38
CA TRP A 30 8.43 1.67 -2.54
C TRP A 30 7.51 0.46 -2.68
N PRO A 31 6.66 0.43 -3.72
CA PRO A 31 5.78 -0.70 -3.96
C PRO A 31 6.53 -1.92 -4.48
N MET A 32 6.09 -3.10 -4.06
CA MET A 32 6.54 -4.37 -4.61
C MET A 32 5.78 -4.68 -5.90
N LEU A 33 6.51 -5.08 -6.94
CA LEU A 33 5.94 -5.56 -8.20
C LEU A 33 5.32 -6.95 -7.99
N PHE A 34 4.02 -7.00 -7.72
CA PHE A 34 3.29 -8.25 -7.46
C PHE A 34 1.94 -8.28 -8.19
N GLY A 35 2.01 -8.45 -9.50
CA GLY A 35 0.83 -8.57 -10.35
C GLY A 35 0.43 -10.03 -10.57
N LEU A 36 -0.82 -10.39 -10.27
CA LEU A 36 -1.32 -11.77 -10.35
C LEU A 36 -2.34 -11.98 -11.48
N ALA A 37 -3.07 -10.94 -11.88
CA ALA A 37 -4.12 -11.02 -12.89
C ALA A 37 -4.36 -9.66 -13.57
N CYS A 38 -5.57 -9.45 -14.13
CA CYS A 38 -5.91 -8.24 -14.89
C CYS A 38 -5.71 -6.92 -14.13
N CYS A 39 -5.87 -6.90 -12.80
CA CYS A 39 -5.60 -5.70 -12.00
C CYS A 39 -4.14 -5.24 -12.09
N ALA A 40 -3.20 -6.13 -12.43
CA ALA A 40 -1.81 -5.75 -12.66
C ALA A 40 -1.65 -4.82 -13.89
N ILE A 41 -2.52 -4.94 -14.88
CA ILE A 41 -2.51 -4.06 -16.07
C ILE A 41 -2.91 -2.64 -15.65
N GLU A 42 -3.92 -2.50 -14.82
CA GLU A 42 -4.34 -1.20 -14.27
C GLU A 42 -3.28 -0.61 -13.32
N MET A 43 -2.59 -1.46 -12.57
CA MET A 43 -1.45 -1.04 -11.75
C MET A 43 -0.31 -0.49 -12.63
N MET A 44 0.00 -1.14 -13.77
CA MET A 44 0.97 -0.62 -14.74
C MET A 44 0.49 0.67 -15.40
N SER A 45 -0.82 0.78 -15.69
CA SER A 45 -1.43 2.00 -16.21
C SER A 45 -1.30 3.17 -15.23
N ALA A 46 -1.41 2.91 -13.93
CA ALA A 46 -1.21 3.94 -12.89
C ALA A 46 0.24 4.48 -12.85
N GLN A 47 1.21 3.70 -13.33
CA GLN A 47 2.60 4.14 -13.47
C GLN A 47 2.89 4.83 -14.79
N ALA A 48 1.98 4.73 -15.77
CA ALA A 48 2.14 5.35 -17.07
C ALA A 48 2.06 6.89 -16.96
N SER A 49 2.61 7.57 -17.97
CA SER A 49 2.75 9.03 -18.00
C SER A 49 1.47 9.82 -17.79
N HIS A 50 0.30 9.23 -18.04
CA HIS A 50 -0.99 9.90 -17.84
C HIS A 50 -1.33 10.09 -16.35
N TYR A 51 -1.00 9.10 -15.52
CA TYR A 51 -1.31 9.10 -14.08
C TYR A 51 -0.09 9.35 -13.21
N ASP A 52 1.01 8.70 -13.52
CA ASP A 52 2.33 8.84 -12.93
C ASP A 52 2.38 8.80 -11.39
N MET A 53 2.54 7.60 -10.85
CA MET A 53 2.65 7.38 -9.42
C MET A 53 3.92 7.97 -8.79
N SER A 54 4.90 8.38 -9.59
CA SER A 54 6.13 9.03 -9.10
C SER A 54 5.86 10.32 -8.31
N ARG A 55 4.77 11.03 -8.64
CA ARG A 55 4.32 12.21 -7.88
C ARG A 55 3.98 11.92 -6.42
N PHE A 56 3.72 10.65 -6.11
CA PHE A 56 3.41 10.16 -4.75
C PHE A 56 4.62 9.47 -4.10
N GLY A 57 5.83 9.62 -4.65
CA GLY A 57 7.03 8.97 -4.13
C GLY A 57 7.12 7.46 -4.42
N MET A 58 6.32 6.96 -5.37
CA MET A 58 6.22 5.53 -5.73
C MET A 58 6.78 5.25 -7.13
N GLU A 59 7.83 5.94 -7.56
CA GLU A 59 8.43 5.74 -8.88
C GLU A 59 9.04 4.34 -9.03
N LEU A 60 9.69 3.85 -7.98
CA LEU A 60 10.45 2.62 -8.03
C LEU A 60 9.62 1.42 -7.60
N MET A 61 9.10 0.67 -8.56
CA MET A 61 8.57 -0.67 -8.32
C MET A 61 9.71 -1.68 -8.13
N ARG A 62 9.78 -2.26 -6.96
CA ARG A 62 10.81 -3.25 -6.64
C ARG A 62 10.30 -4.68 -6.89
N ALA A 63 11.14 -5.50 -7.53
CA ALA A 63 10.88 -6.94 -7.66
C ALA A 63 11.27 -7.71 -6.39
N SER A 64 12.17 -7.15 -5.58
CA SER A 64 12.63 -7.76 -4.33
C SER A 64 11.76 -7.34 -3.15
N PRO A 65 11.16 -8.27 -2.40
CA PRO A 65 10.36 -7.93 -1.23
C PRO A 65 11.19 -7.28 -0.11
N ARG A 66 12.48 -7.58 -0.03
CA ARG A 66 13.39 -7.01 0.98
C ARG A 66 13.69 -5.52 0.79
N GLN A 67 13.33 -4.96 -0.37
CA GLN A 67 13.54 -3.55 -0.72
C GLN A 67 12.22 -2.80 -0.89
N SER A 68 11.12 -3.41 -0.50
CA SER A 68 9.77 -2.85 -0.68
C SER A 68 9.09 -2.64 0.65
N ASP A 69 8.36 -1.54 0.77
CA ASP A 69 7.61 -1.16 1.97
C ASP A 69 6.12 -1.42 1.80
N LEU A 70 5.64 -1.43 0.55
CA LEU A 70 4.24 -1.60 0.20
C LEU A 70 4.05 -2.84 -0.69
N MET A 71 3.12 -3.72 -0.34
CA MET A 71 2.67 -4.81 -1.19
C MET A 71 1.32 -4.46 -1.81
N ILE A 72 1.25 -4.36 -3.14
CA ILE A 72 -0.02 -4.20 -3.86
C ILE A 72 -0.39 -5.55 -4.44
N VAL A 73 -1.38 -6.22 -3.85
CA VAL A 73 -1.87 -7.50 -4.36
C VAL A 73 -2.89 -7.24 -5.46
N ALA A 74 -2.41 -7.27 -6.70
CA ALA A 74 -3.20 -6.91 -7.88
C ALA A 74 -3.74 -8.15 -8.59
N GLY A 75 -4.92 -8.60 -8.19
CA GLY A 75 -5.64 -9.70 -8.84
C GLY A 75 -5.97 -10.88 -7.93
N ARG A 76 -6.43 -11.98 -8.53
CA ARG A 76 -6.86 -13.18 -7.80
C ARG A 76 -5.67 -13.97 -7.24
N VAL A 77 -5.79 -14.36 -6.00
CA VAL A 77 -4.82 -15.24 -5.32
C VAL A 77 -5.33 -16.68 -5.38
N THR A 78 -4.55 -17.57 -6.02
CA THR A 78 -4.86 -18.99 -5.99
C THR A 78 -4.34 -19.63 -4.71
N ARG A 79 -4.95 -20.74 -4.28
CA ARG A 79 -4.49 -21.52 -3.11
C ARG A 79 -3.04 -22.00 -3.25
N LYS A 80 -2.58 -22.25 -4.50
CA LYS A 80 -1.17 -22.59 -4.78
C LYS A 80 -0.25 -21.38 -4.60
N MET A 81 -0.74 -20.16 -4.85
CA MET A 81 0.03 -18.92 -4.71
C MET A 81 -0.01 -18.35 -3.28
N ALA A 82 -1.00 -18.68 -2.51
CA ALA A 82 -1.16 -18.18 -1.14
C ALA A 82 0.08 -18.39 -0.24
N PRO A 83 0.72 -19.58 -0.22
CA PRO A 83 1.96 -19.78 0.56
C PRO A 83 3.13 -18.92 0.06
N VAL A 84 3.19 -18.64 -1.24
CA VAL A 84 4.22 -17.78 -1.84
C VAL A 84 3.99 -16.34 -1.42
N LEU A 85 2.74 -15.87 -1.50
CA LEU A 85 2.35 -14.53 -1.03
C LEU A 85 2.75 -14.32 0.44
N ARG A 86 2.47 -15.29 1.29
CA ARG A 86 2.84 -15.23 2.71
C ARG A 86 4.35 -15.14 2.91
N ARG A 87 5.13 -15.95 2.19
CA ARG A 87 6.60 -15.91 2.26
C ARG A 87 7.16 -14.56 1.80
N LEU A 88 6.59 -13.96 0.75
CA LEU A 88 7.02 -12.65 0.26
C LEU A 88 6.71 -11.57 1.28
N TYR A 89 5.52 -11.62 1.89
CA TYR A 89 5.15 -10.71 2.96
C TYR A 89 6.08 -10.81 4.17
N ASP A 90 6.44 -12.02 4.58
CA ASP A 90 7.36 -12.25 5.70
C ASP A 90 8.80 -11.78 5.40
N GLN A 91 9.18 -11.67 4.12
CA GLN A 91 10.48 -11.16 3.69
C GLN A 91 10.56 -9.63 3.60
N MET A 92 9.42 -8.94 3.64
CA MET A 92 9.39 -7.48 3.65
C MET A 92 9.85 -6.95 5.01
N PRO A 93 10.68 -5.88 5.03
CA PRO A 93 11.06 -5.22 6.28
C PRO A 93 9.86 -4.54 6.94
N ASP A 94 9.92 -4.36 8.25
CA ASP A 94 8.94 -3.54 8.98
C ASP A 94 9.42 -2.07 9.02
N PRO A 95 8.53 -1.10 8.92
CA PRO A 95 7.08 -1.21 8.72
C PRO A 95 6.71 -1.54 7.28
N LYS A 96 5.64 -2.31 7.09
CA LYS A 96 5.13 -2.74 5.79
C LYS A 96 3.61 -2.63 5.73
N TRP A 97 3.09 -2.34 4.56
CA TRP A 97 1.66 -2.16 4.32
C TRP A 97 1.20 -2.99 3.14
N VAL A 98 -0.09 -3.34 3.14
CA VAL A 98 -0.70 -4.16 2.09
C VAL A 98 -1.95 -3.47 1.55
N ILE A 99 -1.98 -3.28 0.22
CA ILE A 99 -3.19 -2.86 -0.50
C ILE A 99 -3.75 -4.07 -1.25
N SER A 100 -5.01 -4.40 -0.98
CA SER A 100 -5.79 -5.35 -1.76
C SER A 100 -6.43 -4.63 -2.94
N MET A 101 -5.95 -4.90 -4.16
CA MET A 101 -6.43 -4.25 -5.37
C MET A 101 -7.37 -5.13 -6.17
N GLY A 102 -8.62 -4.69 -6.23
CA GLY A 102 -9.70 -5.32 -6.99
C GLY A 102 -10.51 -6.36 -6.21
N ASP A 103 -11.67 -6.69 -6.75
CA ASP A 103 -12.62 -7.58 -6.09
C ASP A 103 -12.07 -9.00 -5.89
N CYS A 104 -11.24 -9.49 -6.82
CA CYS A 104 -10.62 -10.81 -6.70
C CYS A 104 -9.67 -10.91 -5.51
N ALA A 105 -8.92 -9.86 -5.21
CA ALA A 105 -8.06 -9.82 -4.03
C ALA A 105 -8.84 -9.59 -2.75
N SER A 106 -9.93 -8.81 -2.81
CA SER A 106 -10.70 -8.41 -1.64
C SER A 106 -11.69 -9.49 -1.15
N CYS A 107 -12.33 -10.22 -2.07
CA CYS A 107 -13.37 -11.20 -1.72
C CYS A 107 -13.46 -12.39 -2.69
N GLY A 108 -12.41 -12.64 -3.50
CA GLY A 108 -12.46 -13.67 -4.55
C GLY A 108 -13.20 -13.26 -5.82
N GLY A 109 -14.02 -12.20 -5.78
CA GLY A 109 -14.80 -11.68 -6.91
C GLY A 109 -15.74 -12.70 -7.50
N VAL A 110 -15.72 -12.83 -8.83
CA VAL A 110 -16.58 -13.83 -9.55
C VAL A 110 -16.02 -15.25 -9.47
N PHE A 111 -14.85 -15.46 -8.90
CA PHE A 111 -14.15 -16.77 -8.87
C PHE A 111 -14.40 -17.50 -7.54
N ASN A 112 -15.66 -17.78 -7.24
CA ASN A 112 -16.02 -18.56 -6.06
C ASN A 112 -15.82 -20.06 -6.33
N ASN A 113 -14.59 -20.55 -6.21
CA ASN A 113 -14.25 -21.95 -6.42
C ASN A 113 -13.14 -22.40 -5.44
N TYR A 114 -12.91 -23.72 -5.40
CA TYR A 114 -11.93 -24.35 -4.50
C TYR A 114 -10.47 -23.97 -4.77
N ALA A 115 -10.16 -23.41 -5.93
CA ALA A 115 -8.79 -23.12 -6.35
C ALA A 115 -8.35 -21.69 -6.00
N VAL A 116 -9.30 -20.79 -5.71
CA VAL A 116 -9.07 -19.36 -5.41
C VAL A 116 -9.35 -19.07 -3.95
N VAL A 117 -8.49 -18.28 -3.33
CA VAL A 117 -8.67 -17.76 -1.97
C VAL A 117 -9.73 -16.65 -2.00
N GLN A 118 -10.66 -16.65 -1.07
CA GLN A 118 -11.80 -15.74 -1.05
C GLN A 118 -11.52 -14.41 -0.34
N GLY A 119 -10.27 -14.00 -0.31
CA GLY A 119 -9.78 -12.75 0.23
C GLY A 119 -8.30 -12.86 0.60
N VAL A 120 -7.53 -11.82 0.30
CA VAL A 120 -6.10 -11.77 0.64
C VAL A 120 -5.90 -11.69 2.15
N ASP A 121 -6.88 -11.17 2.88
CA ASP A 121 -6.91 -11.07 4.33
C ASP A 121 -6.87 -12.42 5.05
N GLU A 122 -7.28 -13.52 4.38
CA GLU A 122 -7.06 -14.88 4.89
C GLU A 122 -5.56 -15.26 4.97
N VAL A 123 -4.71 -14.58 4.20
CA VAL A 123 -3.28 -14.94 4.07
C VAL A 123 -2.37 -13.90 4.73
N VAL A 124 -2.62 -12.62 4.49
CA VAL A 124 -1.84 -11.49 5.01
C VAL A 124 -2.77 -10.37 5.49
N PRO A 125 -2.38 -9.59 6.51
CA PRO A 125 -3.17 -8.45 6.95
C PRO A 125 -3.26 -7.41 5.83
N VAL A 126 -4.45 -6.85 5.61
CA VAL A 126 -4.71 -5.83 4.59
C VAL A 126 -4.98 -4.49 5.26
N ASP A 127 -4.32 -3.45 4.78
CA ASP A 127 -4.45 -2.09 5.29
C ASP A 127 -5.52 -1.29 4.56
N VAL A 128 -5.58 -1.43 3.23
CA VAL A 128 -6.52 -0.72 2.37
C VAL A 128 -7.08 -1.64 1.30
N TYR A 129 -8.39 -1.54 1.06
CA TYR A 129 -9.07 -2.25 -0.01
C TYR A 129 -9.45 -1.28 -1.12
N VAL A 130 -9.14 -1.65 -2.37
CA VAL A 130 -9.50 -0.90 -3.57
C VAL A 130 -10.49 -1.72 -4.39
N ALA A 131 -11.76 -1.31 -4.38
CA ALA A 131 -12.84 -2.00 -5.09
C ALA A 131 -12.80 -1.75 -6.59
N GLY A 132 -13.23 -2.74 -7.36
CA GLY A 132 -13.38 -2.73 -8.82
C GLY A 132 -12.91 -4.01 -9.48
N CYS A 133 -13.34 -4.24 -10.73
CA CYS A 133 -12.98 -5.47 -11.46
C CYS A 133 -12.69 -5.19 -12.95
N PRO A 134 -11.49 -4.71 -13.29
CA PRO A 134 -10.45 -4.13 -12.45
C PRO A 134 -10.80 -2.71 -11.97
N PRO A 135 -10.23 -2.25 -10.87
CA PRO A 135 -10.37 -0.86 -10.45
C PRO A 135 -9.61 0.04 -11.42
N ARG A 136 -10.13 1.23 -11.68
CA ARG A 136 -9.43 2.23 -12.49
C ARG A 136 -8.15 2.69 -11.79
N PRO A 137 -7.15 3.20 -12.53
CA PRO A 137 -5.92 3.74 -11.95
C PRO A 137 -6.17 4.82 -10.89
N GLU A 138 -7.19 5.66 -11.08
CA GLU A 138 -7.58 6.70 -10.11
C GLU A 138 -8.06 6.09 -8.78
N ALA A 139 -8.74 4.95 -8.84
CA ALA A 139 -9.17 4.25 -7.63
C ALA A 139 -7.97 3.69 -6.84
N LEU A 140 -6.94 3.21 -7.53
CA LEU A 140 -5.69 2.80 -6.89
C LEU A 140 -4.98 3.99 -6.26
N ILE A 141 -4.88 5.12 -6.97
CA ILE A 141 -4.28 6.36 -6.43
C ILE A 141 -5.05 6.84 -5.19
N HIS A 142 -6.38 6.78 -5.22
CA HIS A 142 -7.20 7.08 -4.04
C HIS A 142 -6.90 6.14 -2.87
N GLY A 143 -6.74 4.84 -3.14
CA GLY A 143 -6.33 3.85 -2.14
C GLY A 143 -4.96 4.18 -1.52
N ILE A 144 -4.00 4.65 -2.31
CA ILE A 144 -2.69 5.11 -1.86
C ILE A 144 -2.83 6.34 -0.96
N ILE A 145 -3.65 7.31 -1.35
CA ILE A 145 -3.90 8.51 -0.52
C ILE A 145 -4.52 8.10 0.83
N THR A 146 -5.48 7.17 0.81
CA THR A 146 -6.08 6.63 2.04
C THR A 146 -5.03 5.95 2.93
N LEU A 147 -4.09 5.21 2.33
CA LEU A 147 -2.97 4.62 3.06
C LEU A 147 -2.08 5.69 3.68
N TYR A 148 -1.80 6.77 2.98
CA TYR A 148 -1.00 7.89 3.51
C TYR A 148 -1.64 8.55 4.73
N GLU A 149 -2.95 8.71 4.71
CA GLU A 149 -3.69 9.23 5.87
C GLU A 149 -3.56 8.29 7.08
N LYS A 150 -3.64 6.97 6.84
CA LYS A 150 -3.43 5.95 7.87
C LYS A 150 -2.02 6.03 8.46
N VAL A 151 -0.99 6.00 7.62
CA VAL A 151 0.42 6.06 8.05
C VAL A 151 0.73 7.36 8.78
N ARG A 152 0.15 8.49 8.37
CA ARG A 152 0.34 9.78 9.06
C ARG A 152 -0.18 9.75 10.51
N GLY A 153 -1.23 8.97 10.77
CA GLY A 153 -1.80 8.81 12.11
C GLY A 153 -1.14 7.71 12.96
N GLU A 154 -0.25 6.90 12.40
CA GLU A 154 0.39 5.80 13.11
C GLU A 154 1.49 6.29 14.07
N LYS A 155 1.52 5.68 15.28
CA LYS A 155 2.59 5.91 16.25
C LYS A 155 3.74 4.94 16.01
N ILE A 156 4.98 5.44 16.09
CA ILE A 156 6.20 4.63 15.90
C ILE A 156 6.25 3.42 16.85
N ALA A 157 5.70 3.56 18.05
CA ALA A 157 5.67 2.50 19.06
C ALA A 157 4.86 1.25 18.66
N HIS A 158 4.01 1.33 17.62
CA HIS A 158 3.20 0.19 17.14
C HIS A 158 3.90 -0.62 16.04
N TRP A 159 5.06 -0.19 15.59
CA TRP A 159 5.83 -0.93 14.58
C TRP A 159 6.61 -2.05 15.25
N LYS A 160 6.24 -3.27 14.87
CA LYS A 160 6.92 -4.50 15.31
C LYS A 160 7.86 -5.00 14.25
#